data_691d8fa6941565b1f34331aa39f4799e
#
_entry.id   691d8fa6941565b1f34331aa39f4799e
#
_cell.length_a   1.000
_cell.length_b   1.000
_cell.length_c   1.000
_cell.angle_alpha   90.00
_cell.angle_beta   90.00
_cell.angle_gamma   90.00
#
_symmetry.space_group_name_H-M   'P 1'
#
loop_
_entity.id
_entity.type
_entity.pdbx_description
1 polymer ?
#
loop_
_entity_poly.entity_id
_entity_poly.type
_entity_poly.pdbx_seq_one_letter_code
_entity_poly.pdbx_strand_id
1 'polypeptide(L)'
;MILGLCSAMLLAGCATGPRQFAFEEPELRSILVVPVINETNSVEADSLMHATVTTPLANIGYYAFPIDTVKFVLEAESLYEPERVRALGPVKLAEMFHADSVLFIKVTFWDAQYIVLNTKTKVTAEYRNS
;
A
#
# COMPACT_ATOMS: atom_id res chain seq x y z
N MET A 1 62.78 -30.21 -1.53
CA MET A 1 61.55 -30.69 -0.92
C MET A 1 60.79 -29.58 -0.18
N ILE A 2 60.87 -28.34 -0.61
CA ILE A 2 60.17 -27.22 0.02
C ILE A 2 59.11 -26.66 -0.94
N LEU A 3 58.91 -27.27 -2.08
CA LEU A 3 57.93 -26.81 -3.10
C LEU A 3 56.47 -27.31 -2.87
N GLY A 4 56.24 -28.16 -1.88
CA GLY A 4 54.91 -28.67 -1.57
C GLY A 4 54.12 -27.83 -0.56
N LEU A 5 54.77 -26.93 0.15
CA LEU A 5 54.11 -26.17 1.22
C LEU A 5 53.51 -24.83 0.78
N CYS A 6 53.92 -24.34 -0.38
CA CYS A 6 53.38 -23.08 -0.91
C CYS A 6 52.04 -23.21 -1.67
N SER A 7 51.65 -24.43 -2.05
CA SER A 7 50.44 -24.66 -2.81
C SER A 7 49.19 -24.78 -1.96
N ALA A 8 49.33 -24.96 -0.66
CA ALA A 8 48.19 -25.10 0.26
C ALA A 8 47.65 -23.78 0.80
N MET A 9 48.33 -22.67 0.59
CA MET A 9 47.93 -21.37 1.14
C MET A 9 47.10 -20.49 0.20
N LEU A 10 46.88 -20.93 -1.03
CA LEU A 10 46.14 -20.15 -2.04
C LEU A 10 44.65 -20.44 -2.10
N LEU A 11 44.16 -21.39 -1.30
CA LEU A 11 42.74 -21.76 -1.28
C LEU A 11 41.92 -21.11 -0.17
N ALA A 12 42.51 -20.28 0.67
CA ALA A 12 41.82 -19.63 1.79
C ALA A 12 41.18 -18.27 1.43
N GLY A 13 41.29 -17.83 0.18
CA GLY A 13 40.88 -16.47 -0.21
C GLY A 13 39.49 -16.31 -0.78
N CYS A 14 38.74 -17.38 -0.99
CA CYS A 14 37.45 -17.29 -1.72
C CYS A 14 36.21 -17.69 -0.90
N ALA A 15 36.26 -17.53 0.42
CA ALA A 15 35.13 -17.87 1.29
C ALA A 15 34.27 -16.66 1.67
N THR A 16 34.26 -15.61 0.86
CA THR A 16 33.14 -14.65 0.89
C THR A 16 32.05 -15.25 0.03
N GLY A 17 31.25 -16.14 0.65
CA GLY A 17 30.01 -16.58 0.07
C GLY A 17 29.13 -15.36 -0.26
N PRO A 18 28.22 -15.47 -1.25
CA PRO A 18 27.29 -14.37 -1.55
C PRO A 18 26.65 -13.98 -0.23
N ARG A 19 26.79 -12.72 0.13
CA ARG A 19 25.98 -12.15 1.20
C ARG A 19 24.55 -12.35 0.74
N GLN A 20 23.93 -13.39 1.26
CA GLN A 20 22.49 -13.43 1.26
C GLN A 20 22.07 -12.26 2.11
N PHE A 21 21.87 -11.12 1.46
CA PHE A 21 20.90 -10.20 1.98
C PHE A 21 19.63 -11.05 2.06
N ALA A 22 19.27 -11.49 3.26
CA ALA A 22 17.92 -11.86 3.52
C ALA A 22 17.11 -10.59 3.23
N PHE A 23 16.70 -10.42 1.98
CA PHE A 23 15.51 -9.67 1.70
C PHE A 23 14.46 -10.47 2.47
N GLU A 24 14.16 -10.03 3.69
CA GLU A 24 12.82 -10.18 4.16
C GLU A 24 12.02 -9.59 3.03
N GLU A 25 11.38 -10.45 2.26
CA GLU A 25 10.39 -10.00 1.30
C GLU A 25 9.52 -9.06 2.12
N PRO A 26 9.48 -7.77 1.80
CA PRO A 26 8.62 -6.88 2.53
C PRO A 26 7.27 -7.53 2.43
N GLU A 27 6.71 -7.93 3.56
CA GLU A 27 5.34 -8.44 3.59
C GLU A 27 4.54 -7.45 2.78
N LEU A 28 3.99 -7.92 1.68
CA LEU A 28 3.30 -7.08 0.72
C LEU A 28 2.08 -6.54 1.46
N ARG A 29 2.27 -5.41 2.12
CA ARG A 29 1.21 -4.76 2.87
C ARG A 29 0.24 -4.18 1.88
N SER A 30 -0.97 -4.68 1.94
CA SER A 30 -2.05 -4.18 1.10
C SER A 30 -2.73 -2.98 1.76
N ILE A 31 -3.05 -2.00 0.93
CA ILE A 31 -3.78 -0.81 1.34
C ILE A 31 -5.02 -0.64 0.47
N LEU A 32 -6.16 -0.57 1.11
CA LEU A 32 -7.41 -0.25 0.47
C LEU A 32 -7.60 1.27 0.46
N VAL A 33 -7.57 1.88 -0.70
CA VAL A 33 -7.98 3.27 -0.86
C VAL A 33 -9.47 3.28 -1.17
N VAL A 34 -10.27 3.68 -0.22
CA VAL A 34 -11.72 3.77 -0.41
C VAL A 34 -12.09 4.98 -1.26
N PRO A 35 -13.29 5.00 -1.86
CA PRO A 35 -13.74 6.15 -2.64
C PRO A 35 -13.59 7.46 -1.89
N VAL A 36 -13.04 8.44 -2.57
CA VAL A 36 -12.74 9.76 -2.01
C VAL A 36 -14.03 10.53 -1.74
N ILE A 37 -14.15 11.12 -0.57
CA ILE A 37 -15.21 12.09 -0.28
C ILE A 37 -14.78 13.43 -0.86
N ASN A 38 -15.53 13.90 -1.83
CA ASN A 38 -15.26 15.15 -2.52
C ASN A 38 -16.25 16.24 -2.04
N GLU A 39 -15.79 17.14 -1.18
CA GLU A 39 -16.54 18.29 -0.72
C GLU A 39 -16.26 19.55 -1.56
N THR A 40 -15.65 19.39 -2.71
CA THR A 40 -15.31 20.49 -3.62
C THR A 40 -16.32 20.62 -4.74
N ASN A 41 -16.25 21.72 -5.48
CA ASN A 41 -17.06 21.94 -6.68
C ASN A 41 -16.47 21.26 -7.94
N SER A 42 -15.30 20.62 -7.84
CA SER A 42 -14.66 19.94 -8.95
C SER A 42 -15.09 18.49 -9.01
N VAL A 43 -15.73 18.09 -10.09
CA VAL A 43 -16.18 16.70 -10.32
C VAL A 43 -15.00 15.73 -10.51
N GLU A 44 -13.86 16.25 -10.91
CA GLU A 44 -12.67 15.43 -11.21
C GLU A 44 -11.77 15.19 -9.99
N ALA A 45 -12.00 15.90 -8.89
CA ALA A 45 -11.11 15.91 -7.73
C ALA A 45 -10.96 14.51 -7.10
N ASP A 46 -12.00 13.70 -7.07
CA ASP A 46 -11.99 12.35 -6.52
C ASP A 46 -11.11 11.40 -7.34
N SER A 47 -11.30 11.39 -8.66
CA SER A 47 -10.57 10.50 -9.57
C SER A 47 -9.09 10.87 -9.65
N LEU A 48 -8.78 12.16 -9.74
CA LEU A 48 -7.40 12.64 -9.77
C LEU A 48 -6.69 12.38 -8.46
N MET A 49 -7.39 12.55 -7.34
CA MET A 49 -6.82 12.27 -6.03
C MET A 49 -6.51 10.78 -5.86
N HIS A 50 -7.42 9.91 -6.23
CA HIS A 50 -7.18 8.47 -6.16
C HIS A 50 -5.96 8.06 -7.00
N ALA A 51 -5.86 8.54 -8.22
CA ALA A 51 -4.71 8.27 -9.09
C ALA A 51 -3.39 8.82 -8.52
N THR A 52 -3.44 10.00 -7.89
CA THR A 52 -2.26 10.64 -7.29
C THR A 52 -1.73 9.87 -6.08
N VAL A 53 -2.60 9.25 -5.29
CA VAL A 53 -2.23 8.57 -4.05
C VAL A 53 -1.71 7.15 -4.31
N THR A 54 -2.25 6.44 -5.28
CA THR A 54 -1.90 5.03 -5.52
C THR A 54 -0.46 4.84 -5.98
N THR A 55 0.07 5.73 -6.82
CA THR A 55 1.45 5.62 -7.32
C THR A 55 2.51 5.76 -6.22
N PRO A 56 2.48 6.77 -5.34
CA PRO A 56 3.42 6.86 -4.23
C PRO A 56 3.34 5.67 -3.27
N LEU A 57 2.14 5.15 -3.00
CA LEU A 57 1.97 3.98 -2.15
C LEU A 57 2.64 2.74 -2.74
N ALA A 58 2.49 2.52 -4.03
CA ALA A 58 3.16 1.42 -4.73
C ALA A 58 4.70 1.56 -4.67
N ASN A 59 5.21 2.78 -4.80
CA ASN A 59 6.66 3.05 -4.75
C ASN A 59 7.30 2.75 -3.38
N ILE A 60 6.53 2.84 -2.31
CA ILE A 60 7.02 2.52 -0.96
C ILE A 60 6.70 1.08 -0.51
N GLY A 61 6.25 0.22 -1.44
CA GLY A 61 6.07 -1.20 -1.22
C GLY A 61 4.67 -1.62 -0.76
N TYR A 62 3.67 -0.76 -0.89
CA TYR A 62 2.28 -1.13 -0.65
C TYR A 62 1.62 -1.66 -1.93
N TYR A 63 0.79 -2.66 -1.77
CA TYR A 63 -0.16 -3.05 -2.80
C TYR A 63 -1.43 -2.23 -2.64
N ALA A 64 -1.71 -1.34 -3.57
CA ALA A 64 -2.96 -0.60 -3.62
C ALA A 64 -3.97 -1.32 -4.53
N PHE A 65 -5.16 -1.59 -4.02
CA PHE A 65 -6.21 -2.20 -4.84
C PHE A 65 -6.61 -1.27 -5.98
N PRO A 66 -6.76 -1.78 -7.22
CA PRO A 66 -7.23 -0.98 -8.35
C PRO A 66 -8.62 -0.37 -8.06
N ILE A 67 -8.82 0.88 -8.43
CA ILE A 67 -10.07 1.60 -8.15
C ILE A 67 -11.29 0.91 -8.75
N ASP A 68 -11.16 0.36 -9.94
CA ASP A 68 -12.28 -0.32 -10.61
C ASP A 68 -12.69 -1.59 -9.86
N THR A 69 -11.71 -2.32 -9.33
CA THR A 69 -11.96 -3.48 -8.48
C THR A 69 -12.66 -3.08 -7.18
N VAL A 70 -12.20 -2.01 -6.55
CA VAL A 70 -12.80 -1.49 -5.32
C VAL A 70 -14.24 -1.08 -5.55
N LYS A 71 -14.50 -0.31 -6.60
CA LYS A 71 -15.86 0.11 -6.99
C LYS A 71 -16.75 -1.09 -7.26
N PHE A 72 -16.28 -2.05 -8.03
CA PHE A 72 -17.04 -3.25 -8.37
C PHE A 72 -17.49 -4.03 -7.12
N VAL A 73 -16.59 -4.24 -6.17
CA VAL A 73 -16.91 -4.94 -4.92
C VAL A 73 -17.90 -4.15 -4.06
N LEU A 74 -17.68 -2.85 -3.93
CA LEU A 74 -18.59 -1.98 -3.15
C LEU A 74 -19.99 -1.90 -3.77
N GLU A 75 -20.09 -1.80 -5.07
CA GLU A 75 -21.36 -1.78 -5.80
C GLU A 75 -22.11 -3.11 -5.66
N ALA A 76 -21.41 -4.24 -5.66
CA ALA A 76 -22.00 -5.55 -5.40
C ALA A 76 -22.64 -5.63 -3.99
N GLU A 77 -22.13 -4.87 -3.04
CA GLU A 77 -22.69 -4.71 -1.68
C GLU A 77 -23.67 -3.53 -1.56
N SER A 78 -24.10 -2.95 -2.66
CA SER A 78 -24.98 -1.78 -2.71
C SER A 78 -24.43 -0.52 -2.04
N LEU A 79 -23.11 -0.39 -2.04
CA LEU A 79 -22.37 0.73 -1.46
C LEU A 79 -21.91 1.68 -2.56
N TYR A 80 -22.78 2.60 -2.95
CA TYR A 80 -22.52 3.53 -4.05
C TYR A 80 -21.96 4.88 -3.59
N GLU A 81 -22.24 5.26 -2.34
CA GLU A 81 -21.91 6.58 -1.81
C GLU A 81 -20.68 6.49 -0.89
N PRO A 82 -19.65 7.35 -1.10
CA PRO A 82 -18.44 7.35 -0.29
C PRO A 82 -18.70 7.48 1.22
N GLU A 83 -19.69 8.25 1.60
CA GLU A 83 -20.08 8.45 3.00
C GLU A 83 -20.60 7.15 3.63
N ARG A 84 -21.37 6.37 2.89
CA ARG A 84 -21.87 5.08 3.35
C ARG A 84 -20.74 4.05 3.48
N VAL A 85 -19.80 4.06 2.54
CA VAL A 85 -18.59 3.24 2.63
C VAL A 85 -17.81 3.57 3.88
N ARG A 86 -17.58 4.85 4.14
CA ARG A 86 -16.86 5.32 5.33
C ARG A 86 -17.57 4.94 6.63
N ALA A 87 -18.89 4.95 6.64
CA ALA A 87 -19.69 4.59 7.81
C ALA A 87 -19.52 3.12 8.25
N LEU A 88 -19.09 2.22 7.35
CA LEU A 88 -18.79 0.83 7.70
C LEU A 88 -17.61 0.72 8.67
N GLY A 89 -16.69 1.66 8.62
CA GLY A 89 -15.48 1.66 9.42
C GLY A 89 -14.33 0.85 8.82
N PRO A 90 -13.10 1.10 9.30
CA PRO A 90 -11.91 0.51 8.71
C PRO A 90 -11.82 -1.01 8.88
N VAL A 91 -12.26 -1.56 10.00
CA VAL A 91 -12.16 -3.00 10.29
C VAL A 91 -13.01 -3.79 9.31
N LYS A 92 -14.25 -3.40 9.10
CA LYS A 92 -15.16 -4.09 8.20
C LYS A 92 -14.73 -4.00 6.74
N LEU A 93 -14.25 -2.83 6.33
CA LEU A 93 -13.69 -2.63 4.99
C LEU A 93 -12.42 -3.46 4.77
N ALA A 94 -11.51 -3.49 5.75
CA ALA A 94 -10.32 -4.32 5.67
C ALA A 94 -10.66 -5.81 5.55
N GLU A 95 -11.63 -6.30 6.30
CA GLU A 95 -12.11 -7.68 6.22
C GLU A 95 -12.73 -8.00 4.85
N MET A 96 -13.51 -7.09 4.31
CA MET A 96 -14.19 -7.26 3.01
C MET A 96 -13.20 -7.45 1.86
N PHE A 97 -12.08 -6.75 1.89
CA PHE A 97 -11.05 -6.79 0.84
C PHE A 97 -9.83 -7.62 1.22
N HIS A 98 -9.76 -8.18 2.41
CA HIS A 98 -8.54 -8.79 2.96
C HIS A 98 -7.35 -7.82 2.92
N ALA A 99 -7.60 -6.55 3.20
CA ALA A 99 -6.60 -5.51 3.24
C ALA A 99 -5.96 -5.39 4.62
N ASP A 100 -4.66 -5.04 4.65
CA ASP A 100 -3.94 -4.82 5.90
C ASP A 100 -4.24 -3.44 6.49
N SER A 101 -4.57 -2.48 5.63
CA SER A 101 -4.87 -1.11 6.02
C SER A 101 -5.92 -0.48 5.10
N VAL A 102 -6.58 0.53 5.60
CA VAL A 102 -7.60 1.30 4.88
C VAL A 102 -7.25 2.78 4.91
N LEU A 103 -7.21 3.40 3.76
CA LEU A 103 -6.95 4.83 3.61
C LEU A 103 -8.25 5.56 3.26
N PHE A 104 -8.65 6.48 4.13
CA PHE A 104 -9.76 7.39 3.90
C PHE A 104 -9.25 8.76 3.46
N ILE A 105 -9.76 9.24 2.35
CA ILE A 105 -9.41 10.55 1.82
C ILE A 105 -10.65 11.40 1.71
N LYS A 106 -10.54 12.64 2.16
CA LYS A 106 -11.54 13.67 2.00
C LYS A 106 -10.90 14.90 1.38
N VAL A 107 -11.42 15.33 0.24
CA VAL A 107 -10.95 16.52 -0.42
C VAL A 107 -11.92 17.67 -0.09
N THR A 108 -11.42 18.67 0.62
CA THR A 108 -12.19 19.82 1.04
C THR A 108 -11.96 21.05 0.16
N PHE A 109 -10.81 21.07 -0.51
CA PHE A 109 -10.43 22.16 -1.39
C PHE A 109 -9.68 21.60 -2.60
N TRP A 110 -10.05 22.07 -3.77
CA TRP A 110 -9.40 21.70 -5.03
C TRP A 110 -9.14 22.96 -5.84
N ASP A 111 -7.87 23.34 -5.94
CA ASP A 111 -7.39 24.36 -6.84
C ASP A 111 -6.21 23.79 -7.63
N ALA A 112 -6.02 24.26 -8.85
CA ALA A 112 -4.89 23.89 -9.70
C ALA A 112 -3.52 24.12 -9.04
N GLN A 113 -3.45 24.95 -7.99
CA GLN A 113 -2.23 25.31 -7.27
C GLN A 113 -2.10 24.73 -5.86
N TYR A 114 -3.20 24.31 -5.20
CA TYR A 114 -3.18 23.80 -3.83
C TYR A 114 -4.14 22.65 -3.64
N ILE A 115 -3.62 21.55 -3.09
CA ILE A 115 -4.41 20.41 -2.65
C ILE A 115 -4.33 20.36 -1.13
N VAL A 116 -5.45 20.55 -0.43
CA VAL A 116 -5.55 20.32 1.02
C VAL A 116 -6.11 18.93 1.25
N LEU A 117 -5.25 18.05 1.76
CA LEU A 117 -5.57 16.67 2.09
C LEU A 117 -5.87 16.55 3.57
N ASN A 118 -7.07 16.07 3.90
CA ASN A 118 -7.39 15.58 5.22
C ASN A 118 -7.37 14.05 5.18
N THR A 119 -6.20 13.47 5.47
CA THR A 119 -6.03 12.01 5.52
C THR A 119 -6.16 11.54 6.96
N LYS A 120 -7.11 10.63 7.21
CA LYS A 120 -7.12 9.81 8.42
C LYS A 120 -6.73 8.40 8.04
N THR A 121 -5.47 8.08 8.30
CA THR A 121 -4.98 6.72 8.16
C THR A 121 -5.28 5.97 9.46
N LYS A 122 -6.22 5.05 9.43
CA LYS A 122 -6.33 4.04 10.48
C LYS A 122 -5.67 2.79 9.97
N VAL A 123 -4.47 2.55 10.47
CA VAL A 123 -3.80 1.26 10.32
C VAL A 123 -4.44 0.32 11.34
N THR A 124 -5.28 -0.57 10.87
CA THR A 124 -5.72 -1.71 11.69
C THR A 124 -4.64 -2.78 11.61
N ALA A 125 -3.61 -2.64 12.43
CA ALA A 125 -2.57 -3.64 12.61
C ALA A 125 -2.99 -4.71 13.62
N GLU A 126 -4.21 -5.21 13.54
CA GLU A 126 -4.57 -6.45 14.18
C GLU A 126 -4.67 -7.56 13.15
N TYR A 127 -3.50 -7.97 12.70
CA TYR A 127 -3.39 -9.27 12.09
C TYR A 127 -3.45 -10.31 13.21
N ARG A 128 -4.62 -10.82 13.47
CA ARG A 128 -4.78 -11.97 14.29
C ARG A 128 -4.56 -13.21 13.43
N ASN A 129 -3.37 -13.76 13.50
CA ASN A 129 -3.13 -15.12 13.07
C ASN A 129 -4.00 -16.05 13.93
N SER A 130 -5.03 -16.53 13.34
CA SER A 130 -5.76 -17.69 13.84
C SER A 130 -5.29 -18.95 13.14
#